data_21f0bed590dfe73ccc9c4516308c3dac
#
_entry.id   21f0bed590dfe73ccc9c4516308c3dac
#
_cell.length_a   1.000
_cell.length_b   1.000
_cell.length_c   1.000
_cell.angle_alpha   90.00
_cell.angle_beta   90.00
_cell.angle_gamma   90.00
#
_symmetry.space_group_name_H-M   'P 1'
#
loop_
_entity.id
_entity.type
_entity.pdbx_description
1 polymer ?
#
loop_
_entity_poly.entity_id
_entity_poly.type
_entity_poly.pdbx_seq_one_letter_code
_entity_poly.pdbx_strand_id
1 'polypeptide(L)'
;MFSVIRPPTFPKSLSTSTKDYRASDVVEELQDIFFAKCYLCERQGFPDVNIEHRDPHLGDSTKKFDWHNLFYACVRCNSIKGDTHINILDCCQSIDVSQAIELHCPAINNENHKVIVKLGNLPTSLEIESTIQLLDRCFNETNTSLRKISRHSLIRDIQKYQKQLLNIRFNLLYPKRPLTQIPKHELVNELKVMCSPDFPFSAFWKWAITRDADLSRVVGNVF
;
A
#
# COMPACT_ATOMS: atom_id res chain seq x y z
N MET A 1 -1.29 2.40 -3.17
CA MET A 1 -1.97 1.07 -3.13
C MET A 1 -1.29 0.11 -4.08
N PHE A 2 -1.40 -1.17 -3.84
CA PHE A 2 -0.84 -2.26 -4.64
C PHE A 2 -1.96 -3.20 -5.07
N SER A 3 -1.77 -3.88 -6.20
CA SER A 3 -2.73 -4.85 -6.71
C SER A 3 -2.47 -6.22 -6.12
N VAL A 4 -3.54 -6.96 -5.84
CA VAL A 4 -3.50 -8.35 -5.38
C VAL A 4 -4.49 -9.20 -6.18
N ILE A 5 -4.24 -10.49 -6.23
CA ILE A 5 -5.15 -11.46 -6.85
C ILE A 5 -5.90 -12.18 -5.74
N ARG A 6 -7.21 -12.08 -5.76
CA ARG A 6 -8.07 -12.81 -4.83
C ARG A 6 -8.38 -14.19 -5.40
N PRO A 7 -8.19 -15.30 -4.65
CA PRO A 7 -8.53 -16.62 -5.11
C PRO A 7 -10.05 -16.77 -5.30
N PRO A 8 -10.51 -17.67 -6.15
CA PRO A 8 -11.94 -17.90 -6.38
C PRO A 8 -12.63 -18.58 -5.19
N THR A 9 -11.87 -19.22 -4.33
CA THR A 9 -12.37 -19.85 -3.08
C THR A 9 -12.46 -18.81 -1.98
N PHE A 10 -13.41 -18.99 -1.07
CA PHE A 10 -13.60 -18.12 0.07
C PHE A 10 -13.68 -18.91 1.39
N PRO A 11 -13.39 -18.30 2.55
CA PRO A 11 -13.38 -18.94 3.85
C PRO A 11 -14.72 -19.56 4.23
N LYS A 12 -14.67 -20.72 4.87
CA LYS A 12 -15.87 -21.49 5.26
C LYS A 12 -16.77 -20.72 6.22
N SER A 13 -16.17 -19.94 7.13
CA SER A 13 -16.93 -19.16 8.13
C SER A 13 -17.85 -18.11 7.51
N LEU A 14 -17.69 -17.75 6.23
CA LEU A 14 -18.62 -16.87 5.52
C LEU A 14 -19.83 -17.60 4.91
N SER A 15 -19.79 -18.94 4.84
CA SER A 15 -20.86 -19.78 4.26
C SER A 15 -21.67 -20.56 5.28
N THR A 16 -21.33 -20.50 6.57
CA THR A 16 -22.04 -21.20 7.66
C THR A 16 -23.33 -20.47 8.05
N SER A 17 -24.19 -21.14 8.81
CA SER A 17 -25.40 -20.53 9.36
C SER A 17 -25.10 -19.39 10.36
N THR A 18 -23.93 -19.44 11.01
CA THR A 18 -23.40 -18.43 11.93
C THR A 18 -22.20 -17.72 11.28
N LYS A 19 -22.48 -16.90 10.25
CA LYS A 19 -21.42 -16.19 9.51
C LYS A 19 -20.62 -15.27 10.42
N ASP A 20 -19.30 -15.36 10.32
CA ASP A 20 -18.38 -14.48 11.03
C ASP A 20 -17.24 -14.02 10.09
N TYR A 21 -17.23 -12.74 9.75
CA TYR A 21 -16.15 -12.14 8.94
C TYR A 21 -14.86 -11.87 9.72
N ARG A 22 -14.86 -12.10 11.04
CA ARG A 22 -13.67 -12.00 11.90
C ARG A 22 -13.12 -13.35 12.32
N ALA A 23 -13.68 -14.44 11.81
CA ALA A 23 -13.17 -15.78 12.08
C ALA A 23 -11.72 -15.93 11.62
N SER A 24 -10.97 -16.82 12.26
CA SER A 24 -9.53 -17.00 11.99
C SER A 24 -9.24 -17.33 10.53
N ASP A 25 -10.05 -18.21 9.91
CA ASP A 25 -9.90 -18.57 8.49
C ASP A 25 -10.08 -17.38 7.53
N VAL A 26 -10.94 -16.42 7.88
CA VAL A 26 -11.13 -15.17 7.11
C VAL A 26 -9.93 -14.25 7.28
N VAL A 27 -9.46 -14.08 8.52
CA VAL A 27 -8.33 -13.19 8.83
C VAL A 27 -7.04 -13.72 8.20
N GLU A 28 -6.77 -15.02 8.32
CA GLU A 28 -5.59 -15.68 7.77
C GLU A 28 -5.56 -15.59 6.25
N GLU A 29 -6.67 -15.92 5.58
CA GLU A 29 -6.77 -15.82 4.11
C GLU A 29 -6.56 -14.38 3.62
N LEU A 30 -7.16 -13.39 4.30
CA LEU A 30 -6.92 -11.98 3.96
C LEU A 30 -5.47 -11.55 4.24
N GLN A 31 -4.86 -12.05 5.30
CA GLN A 31 -3.46 -11.78 5.60
C GLN A 31 -2.56 -12.27 4.48
N ASP A 32 -2.79 -13.48 3.98
CA ASP A 32 -1.99 -14.07 2.90
C ASP A 32 -2.20 -13.32 1.58
N ILE A 33 -3.46 -13.04 1.18
CA ILE A 33 -3.79 -12.29 -0.05
C ILE A 33 -3.14 -10.91 -0.05
N PHE A 34 -3.15 -10.22 1.09
CA PHE A 34 -2.61 -8.87 1.23
C PHE A 34 -1.15 -8.82 1.69
N PHE A 35 -0.45 -9.97 1.78
CA PHE A 35 0.95 -10.07 2.23
C PHE A 35 1.18 -9.45 3.62
N ALA A 36 0.21 -9.60 4.53
CA ALA A 36 0.18 -8.94 5.83
C ALA A 36 0.33 -7.40 5.76
N LYS A 37 -0.05 -6.78 4.64
CA LYS A 37 -0.01 -5.32 4.40
C LYS A 37 -1.40 -4.71 4.49
N CYS A 38 -1.50 -3.52 5.05
CA CYS A 38 -2.71 -2.72 4.94
C CYS A 38 -2.98 -2.36 3.47
N TYR A 39 -4.17 -2.67 2.95
CA TYR A 39 -4.51 -2.43 1.55
C TYR A 39 -4.46 -0.94 1.13
N LEU A 40 -4.60 -0.01 2.10
CA LEU A 40 -4.55 1.43 1.85
C LEU A 40 -3.13 2.00 1.95
N CYS A 41 -2.47 1.86 3.10
CA CYS A 41 -1.19 2.52 3.32
C CYS A 41 0.04 1.63 3.06
N GLU A 42 -0.15 0.37 2.70
CA GLU A 42 0.90 -0.62 2.41
C GLU A 42 1.89 -0.89 3.57
N ARG A 43 1.58 -0.43 4.77
CA ARG A 43 2.34 -0.76 5.95
C ARG A 43 2.21 -2.24 6.25
N GLN A 44 3.32 -2.89 6.60
CA GLN A 44 3.39 -4.28 7.08
C GLN A 44 3.78 -4.30 8.56
N GLY A 45 3.46 -5.39 9.27
CA GLY A 45 3.88 -5.57 10.67
C GLY A 45 3.26 -4.58 11.66
N PHE A 46 2.03 -4.16 11.43
CA PHE A 46 1.26 -3.36 12.39
C PHE A 46 0.62 -4.27 13.46
N PRO A 47 0.50 -3.79 14.73
CA PRO A 47 0.12 -4.65 15.86
C PRO A 47 -1.32 -5.15 15.80
N ASP A 48 -2.26 -4.34 15.33
CA ASP A 48 -3.68 -4.67 15.32
C ASP A 48 -4.27 -4.61 13.92
N VAL A 49 -4.96 -5.69 13.54
CA VAL A 49 -5.62 -5.86 12.25
C VAL A 49 -7.11 -5.59 12.38
N ASN A 50 -7.65 -4.92 11.38
CA ASN A 50 -9.09 -4.82 11.16
C ASN A 50 -9.45 -5.45 9.82
N ILE A 51 -10.56 -6.18 9.81
CA ILE A 51 -11.22 -6.53 8.56
C ILE A 51 -12.12 -5.37 8.18
N GLU A 52 -11.76 -4.72 7.09
CA GLU A 52 -12.39 -3.51 6.57
C GLU A 52 -13.42 -3.89 5.50
N HIS A 53 -14.55 -3.22 5.47
CA HIS A 53 -15.52 -3.30 4.39
C HIS A 53 -15.27 -2.17 3.40
N ARG A 54 -14.76 -2.49 2.19
CA ARG A 54 -14.48 -1.49 1.16
C ARG A 54 -15.71 -0.64 0.84
N ASP A 55 -16.87 -1.28 0.67
CA ASP A 55 -18.18 -0.63 0.65
C ASP A 55 -18.85 -0.82 2.02
N PRO A 56 -19.14 0.25 2.76
CA PRO A 56 -19.71 0.15 4.10
C PRO A 56 -21.00 -0.64 4.11
N HIS A 57 -21.12 -1.62 4.98
CA HIS A 57 -22.28 -2.50 5.02
C HIS A 57 -23.52 -1.88 5.68
N LEU A 58 -23.36 -0.89 6.57
CA LEU A 58 -24.46 -0.14 7.21
C LEU A 58 -25.62 -1.01 7.74
N GLY A 59 -25.32 -2.22 8.22
CA GLY A 59 -26.31 -3.20 8.67
C GLY A 59 -26.78 -4.20 7.61
N ASP A 60 -26.45 -3.99 6.34
CA ASP A 60 -26.76 -4.93 5.25
C ASP A 60 -25.91 -6.19 5.37
N SER A 61 -26.55 -7.32 5.64
CA SER A 61 -25.89 -8.62 5.80
C SER A 61 -25.27 -9.14 4.50
N THR A 62 -25.78 -8.76 3.34
CA THR A 62 -25.22 -9.16 2.06
C THR A 62 -23.84 -8.53 1.86
N LYS A 63 -23.69 -7.24 2.13
CA LYS A 63 -22.40 -6.54 2.10
C LYS A 63 -21.46 -6.94 3.23
N LYS A 64 -22.03 -7.20 4.43
CA LYS A 64 -21.26 -7.52 5.64
C LYS A 64 -20.49 -8.83 5.52
N PHE A 65 -21.04 -9.82 4.85
CA PHE A 65 -20.45 -11.14 4.69
C PHE A 65 -20.00 -11.43 3.26
N ASP A 66 -19.96 -10.41 2.40
CA ASP A 66 -19.44 -10.53 1.05
C ASP A 66 -17.91 -10.59 1.10
N TRP A 67 -17.36 -11.74 0.70
CA TRP A 67 -15.92 -11.96 0.62
C TRP A 67 -15.19 -10.91 -0.21
N HIS A 68 -15.80 -10.46 -1.31
CA HIS A 68 -15.20 -9.44 -2.19
C HIS A 68 -15.23 -8.03 -1.60
N ASN A 69 -15.97 -7.84 -0.51
CA ASN A 69 -16.05 -6.59 0.23
C ASN A 69 -15.12 -6.53 1.46
N LEU A 70 -14.43 -7.63 1.80
CA LEU A 70 -13.57 -7.72 2.98
C LEU A 70 -12.10 -7.47 2.62
N PHE A 71 -11.44 -6.57 3.34
CA PHE A 71 -10.07 -6.13 3.08
C PHE A 71 -9.23 -6.11 4.36
N TYR A 72 -7.92 -6.37 4.23
CA TYR A 72 -6.97 -6.37 5.34
C TYR A 72 -6.46 -4.96 5.60
N ALA A 73 -6.76 -4.38 6.74
CA ALA A 73 -6.46 -3.00 7.06
C ALA A 73 -5.82 -2.81 8.44
N CYS A 74 -4.97 -1.79 8.58
CA CYS A 74 -4.53 -1.34 9.90
C CYS A 74 -5.60 -0.46 10.56
N VAL A 75 -5.59 -0.41 11.90
CA VAL A 75 -6.53 0.38 12.71
C VAL A 75 -6.60 1.84 12.26
N ARG A 76 -5.44 2.45 11.95
CA ARG A 76 -5.40 3.85 11.48
C ARG A 76 -6.22 4.05 10.21
N CYS A 77 -5.95 3.26 9.18
CA CYS A 77 -6.61 3.44 7.88
C CYS A 77 -8.09 3.09 7.95
N ASN A 78 -8.44 2.02 8.66
CA ASN A 78 -9.82 1.65 8.91
C ASN A 78 -10.60 2.77 9.62
N SER A 79 -10.04 3.33 10.69
CA SER A 79 -10.65 4.44 11.43
C SER A 79 -10.78 5.74 10.62
N ILE A 80 -9.86 6.00 9.65
CA ILE A 80 -9.93 7.17 8.78
C ILE A 80 -10.97 6.98 7.69
N LYS A 81 -11.04 5.80 7.11
CA LYS A 81 -12.01 5.49 6.07
C LYS A 81 -13.44 5.56 6.63
N GLY A 82 -13.70 4.89 7.76
CA GLY A 82 -15.04 4.84 8.34
C GLY A 82 -16.10 4.45 7.32
N ASP A 83 -17.33 4.90 7.53
CA ASP A 83 -18.48 4.61 6.66
C ASP A 83 -18.73 5.70 5.60
N THR A 84 -17.95 6.77 5.61
CA THR A 84 -18.15 7.95 4.75
C THR A 84 -17.35 7.90 3.45
N HIS A 85 -16.25 7.18 3.42
CA HIS A 85 -15.46 7.00 2.20
C HIS A 85 -15.96 5.79 1.41
N ILE A 86 -16.70 6.08 0.35
CA ILE A 86 -17.28 5.14 -0.61
C ILE A 86 -16.60 5.29 -1.97
N ASN A 87 -16.91 4.44 -2.92
CA ASN A 87 -16.33 4.44 -4.28
C ASN A 87 -14.80 4.36 -4.27
N ILE A 88 -14.25 3.50 -3.42
CA ILE A 88 -12.80 3.28 -3.33
C ILE A 88 -12.40 2.23 -4.35
N LEU A 89 -11.28 2.45 -5.05
CA LEU A 89 -10.69 1.49 -5.97
C LEU A 89 -10.56 0.10 -5.33
N ASP A 90 -10.96 -0.91 -6.09
CA ASP A 90 -10.75 -2.30 -5.69
C ASP A 90 -9.40 -2.80 -6.21
N CYS A 91 -8.47 -3.00 -5.29
CA CYS A 91 -7.13 -3.48 -5.62
C CYS A 91 -7.07 -4.99 -5.93
N CYS A 92 -8.19 -5.69 -5.85
CA CYS A 92 -8.31 -7.10 -6.26
C CYS A 92 -8.85 -7.28 -7.69
N GLN A 93 -9.15 -6.18 -8.38
CA GLN A 93 -9.61 -6.22 -9.77
C GLN A 93 -8.44 -6.10 -10.76
N SER A 94 -8.76 -6.17 -12.06
CA SER A 94 -7.77 -6.17 -13.14
C SER A 94 -7.02 -4.84 -13.34
N ILE A 95 -7.47 -3.76 -12.72
CA ILE A 95 -6.80 -2.46 -12.79
C ILE A 95 -5.53 -2.46 -11.93
N ASP A 96 -4.41 -2.03 -12.47
CA ASP A 96 -3.22 -1.80 -11.66
C ASP A 96 -3.36 -0.50 -10.86
N VAL A 97 -3.84 -0.62 -9.63
CA VAL A 97 -4.04 0.53 -8.73
C VAL A 97 -2.74 1.27 -8.42
N SER A 98 -1.58 0.62 -8.56
CA SER A 98 -0.30 1.30 -8.38
C SER A 98 0.02 2.25 -9.53
N GLN A 99 -0.52 2.03 -10.73
CA GLN A 99 -0.45 2.99 -11.84
C GLN A 99 -1.51 4.10 -11.76
N ALA A 100 -2.65 3.82 -11.14
CA ALA A 100 -3.74 4.78 -11.02
C ALA A 100 -3.39 5.94 -10.08
N ILE A 101 -2.60 5.67 -9.02
CA ILE A 101 -2.30 6.65 -7.96
C ILE A 101 -0.80 6.74 -7.73
N GLU A 102 -0.24 7.93 -7.98
CA GLU A 102 1.15 8.24 -7.67
C GLU A 102 1.32 8.56 -6.19
N LEU A 103 2.29 7.88 -5.56
CA LEU A 103 2.67 8.07 -4.17
C LEU A 103 4.13 8.54 -4.08
N HIS A 104 4.35 9.63 -3.37
CA HIS A 104 5.69 10.16 -3.14
C HIS A 104 5.87 10.62 -1.69
N CYS A 105 6.95 10.17 -1.05
CA CYS A 105 7.38 10.65 0.26
C CYS A 105 8.70 11.39 0.09
N PRO A 106 8.75 12.72 0.23
CA PRO A 106 9.99 13.48 0.11
C PRO A 106 11.02 13.03 1.15
N ALA A 107 12.28 12.79 0.74
CA ALA A 107 13.34 12.32 1.62
C ALA A 107 13.76 13.41 2.61
N ILE A 108 13.78 14.66 2.17
CA ILE A 108 14.04 15.85 2.97
C ILE A 108 12.81 16.72 2.86
N ASN A 109 12.22 17.05 3.97
CA ASN A 109 10.98 17.79 3.98
C ASN A 109 11.08 18.99 4.92
N ASN A 110 10.65 20.12 4.41
CA ASN A 110 10.24 21.27 5.18
C ASN A 110 9.00 20.89 6.04
N GLU A 111 8.95 21.37 7.18
CA GLU A 111 7.94 21.43 8.27
C GLU A 111 6.94 20.27 8.48
N ASN A 112 6.46 19.54 7.45
CA ASN A 112 5.34 18.61 7.65
C ASN A 112 5.51 17.17 7.17
N HIS A 113 6.62 16.76 6.56
CA HIS A 113 6.84 15.41 6.01
C HIS A 113 5.58 14.85 5.29
N LYS A 114 4.92 15.69 4.49
CA LYS A 114 3.67 15.33 3.86
C LYS A 114 3.91 14.33 2.72
N VAL A 115 3.23 13.19 2.76
CA VAL A 115 3.14 12.28 1.61
C VAL A 115 2.30 12.93 0.53
N ILE A 116 2.81 12.91 -0.69
CA ILE A 116 2.10 13.42 -1.88
C ILE A 116 1.33 12.24 -2.48
N VAL A 117 0.03 12.43 -2.62
CA VAL A 117 -0.89 11.48 -3.24
C VAL A 117 -1.58 12.20 -4.39
N LYS A 118 -1.42 11.70 -5.61
CA LYS A 118 -1.99 12.34 -6.79
C LYS A 118 -2.33 11.34 -7.89
N LEU A 119 -2.99 11.80 -8.95
CA LEU A 119 -3.28 11.00 -10.13
C LEU A 119 -1.99 10.46 -10.74
N GLY A 120 -2.00 9.17 -11.08
CA GLY A 120 -0.92 8.46 -11.75
C GLY A 120 -1.01 8.52 -13.28
N ASN A 121 -0.76 7.38 -13.92
CA ASN A 121 -0.71 7.26 -15.39
C ASN A 121 -2.06 6.91 -16.04
N LEU A 122 -3.07 6.51 -15.26
CA LEU A 122 -4.37 6.13 -15.79
C LEU A 122 -5.32 7.34 -15.90
N PRO A 123 -6.31 7.29 -16.79
CA PRO A 123 -7.38 8.28 -16.83
C PRO A 123 -8.10 8.38 -15.50
N THR A 124 -8.52 9.58 -15.12
CA THR A 124 -9.25 9.78 -13.86
C THR A 124 -10.63 9.13 -13.90
N SER A 125 -11.09 8.70 -12.73
CA SER A 125 -12.45 8.23 -12.47
C SER A 125 -12.89 8.66 -11.07
N LEU A 126 -14.18 8.54 -10.77
CA LEU A 126 -14.70 8.83 -9.44
C LEU A 126 -14.00 7.99 -8.36
N GLU A 127 -13.75 6.72 -8.64
CA GLU A 127 -13.08 5.81 -7.72
C GLU A 127 -11.62 6.21 -7.48
N ILE A 128 -10.91 6.66 -8.52
CA ILE A 128 -9.53 7.15 -8.39
C ILE A 128 -9.50 8.41 -7.53
N GLU A 129 -10.38 9.37 -7.80
CA GLU A 129 -10.44 10.63 -7.05
C GLU A 129 -10.80 10.38 -5.57
N SER A 130 -11.81 9.58 -5.30
CA SER A 130 -12.21 9.20 -3.94
C SER A 130 -11.08 8.47 -3.20
N THR A 131 -10.35 7.60 -3.89
CA THR A 131 -9.22 6.88 -3.30
C THR A 131 -8.04 7.81 -3.03
N ILE A 132 -7.73 8.77 -3.91
CA ILE A 132 -6.70 9.80 -3.67
C ILE A 132 -7.02 10.58 -2.40
N GLN A 133 -8.27 11.04 -2.24
CA GLN A 133 -8.70 11.78 -1.04
C GLN A 133 -8.56 10.94 0.22
N LEU A 134 -8.98 9.68 0.19
CA LEU A 134 -8.83 8.77 1.33
C LEU A 134 -7.36 8.53 1.67
N LEU A 135 -6.51 8.24 0.67
CA LEU A 135 -5.09 7.97 0.89
C LEU A 135 -4.36 9.21 1.41
N ASP A 136 -4.67 10.42 0.92
CA ASP A 136 -4.09 11.66 1.47
C ASP A 136 -4.38 11.76 2.99
N ARG A 137 -5.61 11.46 3.41
CA ARG A 137 -5.97 11.41 4.83
C ARG A 137 -5.23 10.28 5.57
N CYS A 138 -5.18 9.07 5.02
CA CYS A 138 -4.48 7.94 5.64
C CYS A 138 -3.01 8.24 5.92
N PHE A 139 -2.33 8.93 5.01
CA PHE A 139 -0.92 9.28 5.18
C PHE A 139 -0.71 10.55 6.01
N ASN A 140 -1.58 11.56 5.89
CA ASN A 140 -1.26 12.91 6.34
C ASN A 140 -2.10 13.43 7.51
N GLU A 141 -3.24 12.82 7.84
CA GLU A 141 -4.14 13.33 8.89
C GLU A 141 -3.51 13.31 10.29
N THR A 142 -3.61 14.45 11.00
CA THR A 142 -3.04 14.69 12.33
C THR A 142 -3.99 15.42 13.27
N ASN A 143 -5.30 15.36 13.00
CA ASN A 143 -6.34 16.11 13.72
C ASN A 143 -6.53 15.69 15.18
N THR A 144 -5.98 14.56 15.61
CA THR A 144 -5.93 14.13 17.02
C THR A 144 -4.52 13.74 17.42
N SER A 145 -4.22 13.74 18.72
CA SER A 145 -2.90 13.32 19.24
C SER A 145 -2.56 11.88 18.84
N LEU A 146 -3.53 10.96 18.89
CA LEU A 146 -3.34 9.57 18.47
C LEU A 146 -3.01 9.47 16.99
N ARG A 147 -3.71 10.24 16.14
CA ARG A 147 -3.45 10.27 14.69
C ARG A 147 -2.09 10.88 14.37
N LYS A 148 -1.67 11.87 15.13
CA LYS A 148 -0.33 12.47 15.02
C LYS A 148 0.76 11.44 15.31
N ILE A 149 0.65 10.68 16.42
CA ILE A 149 1.60 9.64 16.81
C ILE A 149 1.64 8.52 15.75
N SER A 150 0.47 8.00 15.33
CA SER A 150 0.40 6.91 14.35
C SER A 150 0.91 7.34 12.97
N ARG A 151 0.71 8.61 12.57
CA ARG A 151 1.30 9.18 11.37
C ARG A 151 2.83 9.21 11.44
N HIS A 152 3.40 9.70 12.54
CA HIS A 152 4.86 9.73 12.72
C HIS A 152 5.46 8.32 12.60
N SER A 153 4.80 7.32 13.19
CA SER A 153 5.23 5.92 13.05
C SER A 153 5.19 5.46 11.59
N LEU A 154 4.10 5.74 10.87
CA LEU A 154 3.94 5.37 9.46
C LEU A 154 5.02 6.03 8.57
N ILE A 155 5.26 7.34 8.74
CA ILE A 155 6.28 8.06 7.97
C ILE A 155 7.67 7.51 8.25
N ARG A 156 7.99 7.19 9.50
CA ARG A 156 9.28 6.58 9.88
C ARG A 156 9.48 5.23 9.20
N ASP A 157 8.43 4.42 9.09
CA ASP A 157 8.51 3.13 8.40
C ASP A 157 8.75 3.31 6.89
N ILE A 158 8.09 4.28 6.24
CA ILE A 158 8.37 4.62 4.83
C ILE A 158 9.83 5.08 4.67
N GLN A 159 10.30 5.98 5.52
CA GLN A 159 11.67 6.51 5.45
C GLN A 159 12.75 5.44 5.66
N LYS A 160 12.47 4.40 6.44
CA LYS A 160 13.37 3.25 6.60
C LYS A 160 13.68 2.59 5.25
N TYR A 161 12.67 2.30 4.45
CA TYR A 161 12.83 1.69 3.12
C TYR A 161 13.31 2.70 2.08
N GLN A 162 12.94 3.97 2.22
CA GLN A 162 13.47 5.04 1.37
C GLN A 162 15.00 5.16 1.51
N LYS A 163 15.54 5.02 2.71
CA LYS A 163 16.98 4.96 2.95
C LYS A 163 17.63 3.79 2.18
N GLN A 164 16.98 2.61 2.16
CA GLN A 164 17.44 1.46 1.38
C GLN A 164 17.48 1.80 -0.11
N LEU A 165 16.39 2.35 -0.67
CA LEU A 165 16.32 2.78 -2.07
C LEU A 165 17.45 3.76 -2.42
N LEU A 166 17.69 4.78 -1.59
CA LEU A 166 18.73 5.78 -1.80
C LEU A 166 20.14 5.17 -1.77
N ASN A 167 20.38 4.19 -0.88
CA ASN A 167 21.65 3.47 -0.84
C ASN A 167 21.88 2.65 -2.11
N ILE A 168 20.85 1.94 -2.59
CA ILE A 168 20.95 1.16 -3.84
C ILE A 168 21.19 2.11 -5.02
N ARG A 169 20.40 3.19 -5.13
CA ARG A 169 20.58 4.23 -6.14
C ARG A 169 21.99 4.76 -6.18
N PHE A 170 22.53 5.12 -5.01
CA PHE A 170 23.88 5.67 -4.91
C PHE A 170 24.92 4.67 -5.40
N ASN A 171 24.83 3.41 -5.00
CA ASN A 171 25.78 2.37 -5.41
C ASN A 171 25.65 2.04 -6.91
N LEU A 172 24.47 2.15 -7.51
CA LEU A 172 24.28 1.95 -8.95
C LEU A 172 24.87 3.07 -9.79
N LEU A 173 24.68 4.33 -9.36
CA LEU A 173 25.07 5.50 -10.15
C LEU A 173 26.54 5.93 -9.88
N TYR A 174 27.05 5.64 -8.68
CA TYR A 174 28.40 6.05 -8.25
C TYR A 174 29.17 4.85 -7.68
N PRO A 175 29.45 3.82 -8.50
CA PRO A 175 30.12 2.62 -8.03
C PRO A 175 31.53 2.93 -7.48
N LYS A 176 31.77 2.58 -6.22
CA LYS A 176 33.13 2.65 -5.63
C LYS A 176 34.02 1.55 -6.22
N ARG A 177 35.35 1.75 -6.20
CA ARG A 177 36.34 0.83 -6.80
C ARG A 177 36.25 -0.63 -6.29
N PRO A 178 36.77 -1.62 -7.05
CA PRO A 178 36.26 -3.00 -7.19
C PRO A 178 36.34 -3.95 -5.99
N LEU A 179 36.93 -3.61 -4.85
CA LEU A 179 37.18 -4.57 -3.77
C LEU A 179 35.98 -4.82 -2.80
N THR A 180 34.91 -4.05 -2.94
CA THR A 180 33.69 -4.16 -2.05
C THR A 180 32.37 -3.96 -2.80
N GLN A 181 32.34 -4.16 -4.11
CA GLN A 181 31.14 -3.85 -4.90
C GLN A 181 30.15 -5.01 -4.89
N ILE A 182 28.94 -4.73 -4.43
CA ILE A 182 27.77 -5.54 -4.76
C ILE A 182 27.60 -5.51 -6.29
N PRO A 183 27.50 -6.66 -6.96
CA PRO A 183 27.29 -6.72 -8.41
C PRO A 183 26.08 -5.91 -8.85
N LYS A 184 26.20 -5.21 -9.98
CA LYS A 184 25.11 -4.36 -10.51
C LYS A 184 23.77 -5.12 -10.63
N HIS A 185 23.80 -6.38 -11.06
CA HIS A 185 22.60 -7.19 -11.23
C HIS A 185 21.91 -7.48 -9.89
N GLU A 186 22.63 -7.63 -8.79
CA GLU A 186 22.06 -7.80 -7.45
C GLU A 186 21.34 -6.54 -6.99
N LEU A 187 21.95 -5.37 -7.17
CA LEU A 187 21.32 -4.08 -6.85
C LEU A 187 20.05 -3.84 -7.67
N VAL A 188 20.07 -4.21 -8.96
CA VAL A 188 18.87 -4.14 -9.82
C VAL A 188 17.81 -5.11 -9.34
N ASN A 189 18.17 -6.32 -8.93
CA ASN A 189 17.23 -7.29 -8.37
C ASN A 189 16.63 -6.79 -7.06
N GLU A 190 17.43 -6.18 -6.17
CA GLU A 190 16.89 -5.57 -4.94
C GLU A 190 15.84 -4.49 -5.26
N LEU A 191 16.07 -3.62 -6.26
CA LEU A 191 15.07 -2.63 -6.69
C LEU A 191 13.80 -3.29 -7.22
N LYS A 192 13.92 -4.36 -8.00
CA LYS A 192 12.75 -5.12 -8.49
C LYS A 192 11.96 -5.75 -7.34
N VAL A 193 12.66 -6.31 -6.34
CA VAL A 193 12.03 -6.84 -5.12
C VAL A 193 11.29 -5.74 -4.36
N MET A 194 11.86 -4.54 -4.25
CA MET A 194 11.16 -3.41 -3.61
C MET A 194 9.87 -3.01 -4.34
N CYS A 195 9.78 -3.28 -5.64
CA CYS A 195 8.58 -3.02 -6.46
C CYS A 195 7.55 -4.17 -6.44
N SER A 196 7.88 -5.32 -5.86
CA SER A 196 6.98 -6.46 -5.77
C SER A 196 5.78 -6.17 -4.85
N PRO A 197 4.57 -6.68 -5.15
CA PRO A 197 3.37 -6.43 -4.34
C PRO A 197 3.49 -6.85 -2.88
N ASP A 198 4.30 -7.85 -2.55
CA ASP A 198 4.56 -8.33 -1.20
C ASP A 198 5.52 -7.42 -0.41
N PHE A 199 6.28 -6.56 -1.07
CA PHE A 199 7.21 -5.65 -0.40
C PHE A 199 6.47 -4.45 0.23
N PRO A 200 6.85 -4.01 1.46
CA PRO A 200 6.23 -2.86 2.08
C PRO A 200 6.35 -1.58 1.24
N PHE A 201 5.25 -0.86 1.10
CA PHE A 201 5.21 0.42 0.36
C PHE A 201 5.64 0.32 -1.11
N SER A 202 5.39 -0.83 -1.76
CA SER A 202 5.85 -1.11 -3.12
C SER A 202 5.44 -0.07 -4.16
N ALA A 203 4.26 0.52 -4.05
CA ALA A 203 3.80 1.59 -4.95
C ALA A 203 4.68 2.86 -4.84
N PHE A 204 5.21 3.19 -3.67
CA PHE A 204 6.15 4.30 -3.52
C PHE A 204 7.43 4.07 -4.30
N TRP A 205 7.95 2.85 -4.26
CA TRP A 205 9.24 2.51 -4.90
C TRP A 205 9.10 2.41 -6.40
N LYS A 206 7.98 1.90 -6.90
CA LYS A 206 7.64 1.95 -8.34
C LYS A 206 7.66 3.39 -8.84
N TRP A 207 6.97 4.31 -8.17
CA TRP A 207 6.94 5.70 -8.56
C TRP A 207 8.29 6.41 -8.40
N ALA A 208 9.04 6.11 -7.33
CA ALA A 208 10.37 6.67 -7.14
C ALA A 208 11.32 6.27 -8.28
N ILE A 209 11.30 5.00 -8.72
CA ILE A 209 12.08 4.52 -9.85
C ILE A 209 11.61 5.14 -11.17
N THR A 210 10.30 5.17 -11.41
CA THR A 210 9.72 5.72 -12.65
C THR A 210 10.04 7.22 -12.82
N ARG A 211 10.09 7.98 -11.71
CA ARG A 211 10.41 9.41 -11.72
C ARG A 211 11.92 9.72 -11.74
N ASP A 212 12.76 8.73 -11.50
CA ASP A 212 14.21 8.86 -11.56
C ASP A 212 14.71 8.35 -12.93
N ALA A 213 15.07 9.26 -13.82
CA ALA A 213 15.48 8.92 -15.19
C ALA A 213 16.70 7.98 -15.25
N ASP A 214 17.60 8.07 -14.27
CA ASP A 214 18.78 7.21 -14.22
C ASP A 214 18.42 5.80 -13.74
N LEU A 215 17.57 5.69 -12.70
CA LEU A 215 17.08 4.39 -12.24
C LEU A 215 16.21 3.72 -13.28
N SER A 216 15.28 4.45 -13.91
CA SER A 216 14.41 3.92 -14.99
C SER A 216 15.22 3.34 -16.15
N ARG A 217 16.32 3.99 -16.53
CA ARG A 217 17.21 3.50 -17.59
C ARG A 217 17.90 2.19 -17.20
N VAL A 218 18.22 2.00 -15.92
CA VAL A 218 18.96 0.83 -15.43
C VAL A 218 18.05 -0.34 -15.11
N VAL A 219 16.89 -0.07 -14.52
CA VAL A 219 15.96 -1.10 -14.01
C VAL A 219 14.95 -1.53 -15.10
N GLY A 220 14.60 -0.62 -16.00
CA GLY A 220 13.54 -0.79 -16.98
C GLY A 220 12.14 -0.49 -16.41
N ASN A 221 11.11 -0.95 -17.11
CA ASN A 221 9.73 -0.77 -16.66
C ASN A 221 9.46 -1.58 -15.37
N VAL A 222 8.85 -0.94 -14.39
CA VAL A 222 8.49 -1.53 -13.07
C VAL A 222 6.97 -1.65 -12.85
N PHE A 223 6.17 -1.22 -13.81
CA PHE A 223 4.72 -1.38 -13.85
C PHE A 223 4.31 -2.49 -14.79
#